data_b33fedd49d20c256cdca61be53ff17a6
#
_entry.id   b33fedd49d20c256cdca61be53ff17a6
#
_cell.length_a   1.000
_cell.length_b   1.000
_cell.length_c   1.000
_cell.angle_alpha   90.00
_cell.angle_beta   90.00
_cell.angle_gamma   90.00
#
_symmetry.space_group_name_H-M   'P 1'
#
loop_
_entity.id
_entity.type
_entity.pdbx_description
1 polymer ?
#
loop_
_entity_poly.entity_id
_entity_poly.type
_entity_poly.pdbx_seq_one_letter_code
_entity_poly.pdbx_strand_id
1 'polypeptide(L)'
;MRKIATYLTLLTGFACTSAMAAEKGTIAILVNSLDNPYYSAEAKGAETKAKSLGYQTLVLSHGEDVKRQGELISLVIGRKVQGIILDNADSQASVAAVQQAKNAGIPVVLINREIPVDGVALAQITHNNFQAGSDVANQFVEKMGETGKYAELTCNLADNNCVTRSQSFHNVIDQYPEMVSVARQDAKGNLLEGKRVMDSILQAHPDIKGVICGNGPVALGAVAALKAAGRQDVTVVGIDGSNDERDAILNGSLYASVMLQAQAIAAQGVEILDGYFQSGSYTGKERVMFRGILIGKDNAQRVSDFNFKP
;
A
#
# COMPACT_ATOMS: atom_id res chain seq x y z
N MET A 1 -42.41 37.95 -69.87
CA MET A 1 -41.23 37.13 -69.81
C MET A 1 -40.67 37.21 -68.36
N ARG A 2 -41.01 36.27 -67.51
CA ARG A 2 -40.56 36.25 -66.10
C ARG A 2 -39.39 35.29 -66.00
N LYS A 3 -38.20 35.79 -65.56
CA LYS A 3 -37.01 34.99 -65.27
C LYS A 3 -37.12 34.45 -63.87
N ILE A 4 -37.15 33.11 -63.71
CA ILE A 4 -37.09 32.38 -62.44
C ILE A 4 -35.59 32.16 -62.14
N ALA A 5 -35.10 32.74 -61.04
CA ALA A 5 -33.74 32.49 -60.53
C ALA A 5 -33.81 31.35 -59.50
N THR A 6 -33.15 30.25 -59.81
CA THR A 6 -33.06 29.08 -58.91
C THR A 6 -31.83 29.28 -58.01
N TYR A 7 -32.08 29.43 -56.71
CA TYR A 7 -31.00 29.44 -55.67
C TYR A 7 -30.69 27.99 -55.28
N LEU A 8 -29.46 27.58 -55.59
CA LEU A 8 -28.89 26.28 -55.14
C LEU A 8 -28.23 26.50 -53.80
N THR A 9 -28.85 26.02 -52.72
CA THR A 9 -28.29 26.09 -51.37
C THR A 9 -27.37 24.89 -51.16
N LEU A 10 -26.08 25.11 -51.07
CA LEU A 10 -25.08 24.09 -50.70
C LEU A 10 -25.12 23.91 -49.19
N LEU A 11 -25.69 22.78 -48.73
CA LEU A 11 -25.54 22.29 -47.35
C LEU A 11 -24.15 21.63 -47.20
N THR A 12 -23.19 22.33 -46.64
CA THR A 12 -21.94 21.73 -46.15
C THR A 12 -22.20 21.03 -44.81
N GLY A 13 -22.38 19.71 -44.87
CA GLY A 13 -22.45 18.86 -43.69
C GLY A 13 -21.09 18.80 -43.01
N PHE A 14 -20.96 19.44 -41.83
CA PHE A 14 -19.84 19.23 -40.93
C PHE A 14 -19.96 17.85 -40.33
N ALA A 15 -19.26 16.87 -40.88
CA ALA A 15 -19.09 15.57 -40.21
C ALA A 15 -18.13 15.77 -39.03
N CYS A 16 -18.70 15.90 -37.80
CA CYS A 16 -17.94 15.72 -36.57
C CYS A 16 -17.48 14.26 -36.50
N THR A 17 -16.31 13.96 -37.02
CA THR A 17 -15.61 12.70 -36.70
C THR A 17 -15.14 12.84 -35.26
N SER A 18 -15.91 12.28 -34.31
CA SER A 18 -15.42 11.98 -32.98
C SER A 18 -14.25 11.02 -33.18
N ALA A 19 -13.01 11.54 -33.07
CA ALA A 19 -11.83 10.69 -32.98
C ALA A 19 -12.00 9.87 -31.69
N MET A 20 -12.47 8.65 -31.81
CA MET A 20 -12.33 7.65 -30.73
C MET A 20 -10.84 7.53 -30.50
N ALA A 21 -10.37 7.99 -29.35
CA ALA A 21 -9.00 7.73 -28.94
C ALA A 21 -8.79 6.21 -29.02
N ALA A 22 -7.81 5.78 -29.82
CA ALA A 22 -7.49 4.37 -29.93
C ALA A 22 -7.22 3.85 -28.49
N GLU A 23 -7.92 2.79 -28.10
CA GLU A 23 -7.68 2.16 -26.80
C GLU A 23 -6.21 1.76 -26.71
N LYS A 24 -5.52 2.29 -25.70
CA LYS A 24 -4.19 1.81 -25.33
C LYS A 24 -4.32 0.37 -24.81
N GLY A 25 -3.23 -0.39 -24.84
CA GLY A 25 -3.25 -1.79 -24.39
C GLY A 25 -3.70 -1.98 -22.92
N THR A 26 -3.58 -3.19 -22.41
CA THR A 26 -3.97 -3.54 -21.05
C THR A 26 -2.78 -3.50 -20.10
N ILE A 27 -2.95 -2.89 -18.92
CA ILE A 27 -2.03 -2.99 -17.78
C ILE A 27 -2.60 -4.01 -16.80
N ALA A 28 -1.81 -5.04 -16.46
CA ALA A 28 -2.15 -5.96 -15.38
C ALA A 28 -1.72 -5.36 -14.04
N ILE A 29 -2.59 -5.47 -13.02
CA ILE A 29 -2.36 -4.98 -11.66
C ILE A 29 -2.50 -6.19 -10.75
N LEU A 30 -1.38 -6.66 -10.21
CA LEU A 30 -1.29 -7.83 -9.35
C LEU A 30 -0.97 -7.36 -7.94
N VAL A 31 -1.89 -7.62 -7.00
CA VAL A 31 -1.76 -7.22 -5.59
C VAL A 31 -1.90 -8.44 -4.68
N ASN A 32 -1.58 -8.27 -3.40
CA ASN A 32 -1.67 -9.33 -2.41
C ASN A 32 -3.11 -9.79 -2.18
N SER A 33 -3.83 -9.18 -1.28
CA SER A 33 -5.21 -9.55 -0.93
C SER A 33 -6.13 -8.35 -1.02
N LEU A 34 -7.23 -8.48 -1.77
CA LEU A 34 -8.21 -7.41 -1.87
C LEU A 34 -9.06 -7.24 -0.59
N ASP A 35 -8.95 -8.16 0.36
CA ASP A 35 -9.61 -8.06 1.67
C ASP A 35 -8.87 -7.08 2.62
N ASN A 36 -7.58 -6.84 2.37
CA ASN A 36 -6.82 -5.83 3.10
C ASN A 36 -7.00 -4.46 2.44
N PRO A 37 -7.46 -3.42 3.18
CA PRO A 37 -7.71 -2.09 2.62
C PRO A 37 -6.49 -1.46 1.93
N TYR A 38 -5.28 -1.76 2.40
CA TYR A 38 -4.05 -1.23 1.82
C TYR A 38 -3.87 -1.70 0.37
N TYR A 39 -3.95 -3.01 0.12
CA TYR A 39 -3.78 -3.58 -1.23
C TYR A 39 -4.95 -3.25 -2.16
N SER A 40 -6.16 -3.10 -1.60
CA SER A 40 -7.31 -2.59 -2.36
C SER A 40 -7.08 -1.15 -2.81
N ALA A 41 -6.45 -0.31 -1.98
CA ALA A 41 -6.11 1.06 -2.32
C ALA A 41 -5.01 1.13 -3.40
N GLU A 42 -4.01 0.25 -3.36
CA GLU A 42 -3.01 0.12 -4.43
C GLU A 42 -3.67 -0.22 -5.77
N ALA A 43 -4.51 -1.27 -5.79
CA ALA A 43 -5.23 -1.67 -6.99
C ALA A 43 -6.06 -0.52 -7.54
N LYS A 44 -6.80 0.19 -6.68
CA LYS A 44 -7.62 1.35 -7.05
C LYS A 44 -6.78 2.50 -7.61
N GLY A 45 -5.65 2.81 -6.99
CA GLY A 45 -4.73 3.87 -7.43
C GLY A 45 -4.18 3.60 -8.82
N ALA A 46 -3.66 2.38 -9.05
CA ALA A 46 -3.17 1.95 -10.35
C ALA A 46 -4.29 1.93 -11.41
N GLU A 47 -5.45 1.35 -11.08
CA GLU A 47 -6.58 1.25 -12.01
C GLU A 47 -7.10 2.63 -12.41
N THR A 48 -7.29 3.54 -11.45
CA THR A 48 -7.75 4.90 -11.69
C THR A 48 -6.79 5.65 -12.61
N LYS A 49 -5.49 5.57 -12.33
CA LYS A 49 -4.46 6.22 -13.15
C LYS A 49 -4.41 5.61 -14.55
N ALA A 50 -4.40 4.29 -14.68
CA ALA A 50 -4.36 3.60 -15.97
C ALA A 50 -5.56 3.97 -16.86
N LYS A 51 -6.76 3.94 -16.30
CA LYS A 51 -7.99 4.37 -17.01
C LYS A 51 -7.95 5.83 -17.42
N SER A 52 -7.42 6.73 -16.58
CA SER A 52 -7.29 8.15 -16.91
C SER A 52 -6.32 8.40 -18.08
N LEU A 53 -5.39 7.48 -18.30
CA LEU A 53 -4.42 7.52 -19.43
C LEU A 53 -4.90 6.72 -20.66
N GLY A 54 -6.10 6.12 -20.61
CA GLY A 54 -6.72 5.39 -21.73
C GLY A 54 -6.32 3.91 -21.83
N TYR A 55 -5.76 3.31 -20.76
CA TYR A 55 -5.47 1.88 -20.70
C TYR A 55 -6.66 1.08 -20.19
N GLN A 56 -6.79 -0.14 -20.69
CA GLN A 56 -7.59 -1.19 -20.05
C GLN A 56 -6.82 -1.73 -18.83
N THR A 57 -7.54 -2.28 -17.85
CA THR A 57 -6.95 -2.83 -16.63
C THR A 57 -7.41 -4.25 -16.36
N LEU A 58 -6.51 -5.07 -15.82
CA LEU A 58 -6.79 -6.41 -15.33
C LEU A 58 -6.26 -6.52 -13.89
N VAL A 59 -7.17 -6.40 -12.92
CA VAL A 59 -6.83 -6.50 -11.49
C VAL A 59 -6.92 -7.95 -11.05
N LEU A 60 -5.85 -8.46 -10.43
CA LEU A 60 -5.73 -9.83 -9.95
C LEU A 60 -5.10 -9.86 -8.55
N SER A 61 -5.43 -10.87 -7.76
CA SER A 61 -4.88 -11.07 -6.42
C SER A 61 -4.21 -12.44 -6.30
N HIS A 62 -3.00 -12.48 -5.74
CA HIS A 62 -2.27 -13.72 -5.49
C HIS A 62 -2.37 -14.22 -4.04
N GLY A 63 -2.94 -13.43 -3.12
CA GLY A 63 -3.18 -13.85 -1.73
C GLY A 63 -1.89 -14.20 -0.95
N GLU A 64 -0.78 -13.51 -1.21
CA GLU A 64 0.56 -13.78 -0.67
C GLU A 64 1.15 -15.17 -1.08
N ASP A 65 0.55 -15.84 -2.07
CA ASP A 65 1.02 -17.13 -2.57
C ASP A 65 1.96 -16.93 -3.77
N VAL A 66 3.23 -17.29 -3.59
CA VAL A 66 4.28 -17.18 -4.63
C VAL A 66 3.98 -18.02 -5.86
N LYS A 67 3.42 -19.23 -5.67
CA LYS A 67 3.04 -20.11 -6.79
C LYS A 67 1.93 -19.48 -7.61
N ARG A 68 0.87 -19.00 -6.92
CA ARG A 68 -0.24 -18.31 -7.57
C ARG A 68 0.22 -17.03 -8.27
N GLN A 69 1.14 -16.26 -7.68
CA GLN A 69 1.75 -15.12 -8.37
C GLN A 69 2.40 -15.52 -9.68
N GLY A 70 3.21 -16.60 -9.69
CA GLY A 70 3.84 -17.12 -10.91
C GLY A 70 2.83 -17.56 -11.98
N GLU A 71 1.73 -18.22 -11.56
CA GLU A 71 0.63 -18.61 -12.45
C GLU A 71 -0.07 -17.37 -13.05
N LEU A 72 -0.30 -16.33 -12.24
CA LEU A 72 -0.91 -15.07 -12.70
C LEU A 72 0.01 -14.31 -13.66
N ILE A 73 1.31 -14.27 -13.40
CA ILE A 73 2.29 -13.65 -14.31
C ILE A 73 2.30 -14.42 -15.65
N SER A 74 2.30 -15.74 -15.61
CA SER A 74 2.21 -16.56 -16.85
C SER A 74 0.90 -16.29 -17.62
N LEU A 75 -0.22 -16.14 -16.90
CA LEU A 75 -1.52 -15.80 -17.48
C LEU A 75 -1.48 -14.44 -18.21
N VAL A 76 -0.94 -13.40 -17.55
CA VAL A 76 -0.93 -12.05 -18.14
C VAL A 76 0.07 -11.94 -19.30
N ILE A 77 1.18 -12.70 -19.26
CA ILE A 77 2.08 -12.85 -20.41
C ILE A 77 1.33 -13.47 -21.60
N GLY A 78 0.59 -14.56 -21.36
CA GLY A 78 -0.22 -15.22 -22.40
C GLY A 78 -1.32 -14.31 -22.97
N ARG A 79 -1.84 -13.37 -22.17
CA ARG A 79 -2.79 -12.32 -22.60
C ARG A 79 -2.13 -11.14 -23.30
N LYS A 80 -0.80 -11.12 -23.39
CA LYS A 80 -0.02 -10.05 -24.04
C LYS A 80 -0.33 -8.66 -23.46
N VAL A 81 -0.43 -8.57 -22.12
CA VAL A 81 -0.58 -7.26 -21.47
C VAL A 81 0.62 -6.37 -21.80
N GLN A 82 0.41 -5.07 -21.82
CA GLN A 82 1.44 -4.11 -22.20
C GLN A 82 2.46 -3.86 -21.08
N GLY A 83 2.01 -3.98 -19.81
CA GLY A 83 2.86 -3.84 -18.64
C GLY A 83 2.20 -4.42 -17.40
N ILE A 84 2.98 -4.57 -16.34
CA ILE A 84 2.55 -5.14 -15.06
C ILE A 84 2.90 -4.19 -13.93
N ILE A 85 1.90 -3.87 -13.09
CA ILE A 85 2.10 -3.33 -11.74
C ILE A 85 2.00 -4.52 -10.79
N LEU A 86 2.99 -4.73 -9.94
CA LEU A 86 3.08 -5.89 -9.05
C LEU A 86 3.46 -5.48 -7.63
N ASP A 87 2.59 -5.74 -6.66
CA ASP A 87 2.99 -5.92 -5.27
C ASP A 87 3.34 -7.40 -5.07
N ASN A 88 4.61 -7.73 -4.93
CA ASN A 88 5.07 -9.12 -5.00
C ASN A 88 4.79 -9.90 -3.71
N ALA A 89 4.55 -11.21 -3.85
CA ALA A 89 4.23 -12.12 -2.75
C ALA A 89 5.39 -12.36 -1.79
N ASP A 90 6.62 -12.35 -2.31
CA ASP A 90 7.86 -12.56 -1.55
C ASP A 90 9.03 -11.90 -2.27
N SER A 91 9.93 -11.28 -1.52
CA SER A 91 11.06 -10.52 -2.06
C SER A 91 12.02 -11.39 -2.89
N GLN A 92 12.42 -12.54 -2.37
CA GLN A 92 13.40 -13.42 -3.04
C GLN A 92 12.75 -14.32 -4.09
N ALA A 93 11.65 -14.97 -3.73
CA ALA A 93 11.00 -15.94 -4.59
C ALA A 93 10.32 -15.30 -5.82
N SER A 94 10.01 -14.01 -5.77
CA SER A 94 9.39 -13.30 -6.90
C SER A 94 10.36 -12.92 -8.02
N VAL A 95 11.67 -12.95 -7.78
CA VAL A 95 12.69 -12.57 -8.79
C VAL A 95 12.51 -13.34 -10.09
N ALA A 96 12.32 -14.66 -10.02
CA ALA A 96 12.15 -15.50 -11.20
C ALA A 96 10.91 -15.14 -12.02
N ALA A 97 9.81 -14.82 -11.36
CA ALA A 97 8.55 -14.46 -12.02
C ALA A 97 8.63 -13.08 -12.70
N VAL A 98 9.30 -12.09 -12.06
CA VAL A 98 9.58 -10.78 -12.67
C VAL A 98 10.51 -10.93 -13.87
N GLN A 99 11.56 -11.76 -13.75
CA GLN A 99 12.47 -12.05 -14.86
C GLN A 99 11.75 -12.74 -16.04
N GLN A 100 10.78 -13.62 -15.77
CA GLN A 100 9.95 -14.24 -16.79
C GLN A 100 9.16 -13.20 -17.60
N ALA A 101 8.52 -12.24 -16.94
CA ALA A 101 7.80 -11.15 -17.61
C ALA A 101 8.74 -10.29 -18.45
N LYS A 102 9.91 -9.93 -17.91
CA LYS A 102 10.96 -9.18 -18.63
C LYS A 102 11.42 -9.92 -19.88
N ASN A 103 11.69 -11.22 -19.79
CA ASN A 103 12.12 -12.05 -20.92
C ASN A 103 11.03 -12.14 -22.01
N ALA A 104 9.75 -12.02 -21.63
CA ALA A 104 8.62 -11.91 -22.55
C ALA A 104 8.45 -10.50 -23.15
N GLY A 105 9.31 -9.55 -22.81
CA GLY A 105 9.25 -8.17 -23.29
C GLY A 105 8.20 -7.31 -22.58
N ILE A 106 7.68 -7.76 -21.44
CA ILE A 106 6.67 -7.03 -20.67
C ILE A 106 7.34 -6.34 -19.48
N PRO A 107 7.37 -4.99 -19.43
CA PRO A 107 7.92 -4.27 -18.31
C PRO A 107 7.09 -4.48 -17.05
N VAL A 108 7.79 -4.63 -15.91
CA VAL A 108 7.20 -4.77 -14.58
C VAL A 108 7.63 -3.59 -13.73
N VAL A 109 6.69 -2.91 -13.11
CA VAL A 109 6.95 -1.98 -12.01
C VAL A 109 6.48 -2.63 -10.72
N LEU A 110 7.39 -2.78 -9.77
CA LEU A 110 7.09 -3.24 -8.42
C LEU A 110 6.60 -2.08 -7.57
N ILE A 111 5.60 -2.34 -6.74
CA ILE A 111 5.08 -1.40 -5.76
C ILE A 111 5.08 -2.03 -4.37
N ASN A 112 5.19 -1.22 -3.32
CA ASN A 112 5.17 -1.60 -1.91
C ASN A 112 6.35 -2.50 -1.49
N ARG A 113 6.50 -3.67 -2.10
CA ARG A 113 7.59 -4.62 -1.82
C ARG A 113 8.60 -4.63 -2.96
N GLU A 114 9.88 -4.70 -2.62
CA GLU A 114 10.97 -4.78 -3.58
C GLU A 114 11.52 -6.20 -3.72
N ILE A 115 12.24 -6.43 -4.80
CA ILE A 115 13.11 -7.61 -4.95
C ILE A 115 14.58 -7.18 -4.76
N PRO A 116 15.48 -8.07 -4.30
CA PRO A 116 16.86 -7.70 -3.96
C PRO A 116 17.77 -7.53 -5.18
N VAL A 117 17.24 -7.71 -6.40
CA VAL A 117 18.04 -7.68 -7.65
C VAL A 117 17.65 -6.47 -8.48
N ASP A 118 18.64 -5.68 -8.87
CA ASP A 118 18.47 -4.54 -9.78
C ASP A 118 18.47 -4.96 -11.25
N GLY A 119 17.90 -4.13 -12.10
CA GLY A 119 17.86 -4.34 -13.55
C GLY A 119 16.89 -5.41 -14.02
N VAL A 120 16.08 -6.00 -13.14
CA VAL A 120 15.04 -6.99 -13.49
C VAL A 120 13.69 -6.29 -13.65
N ALA A 121 13.26 -5.52 -12.67
CA ALA A 121 12.11 -4.64 -12.78
C ALA A 121 12.46 -3.32 -13.50
N LEU A 122 11.48 -2.70 -14.12
CA LEU A 122 11.63 -1.36 -14.70
C LEU A 122 11.80 -0.29 -13.62
N ALA A 123 11.02 -0.42 -12.55
CA ALA A 123 11.15 0.39 -11.33
C ALA A 123 10.59 -0.38 -10.13
N GLN A 124 11.00 0.04 -8.92
CA GLN A 124 10.60 -0.51 -7.63
C GLN A 124 10.23 0.67 -6.73
N ILE A 125 8.94 0.86 -6.48
CA ILE A 125 8.40 2.00 -5.73
C ILE A 125 7.94 1.53 -4.37
N THR A 126 8.64 1.94 -3.32
CA THR A 126 8.40 1.47 -1.95
C THR A 126 8.12 2.62 -0.99
N HIS A 127 7.82 2.28 0.25
CA HIS A 127 7.79 3.25 1.35
C HIS A 127 9.06 3.15 2.19
N ASN A 128 9.47 4.26 2.80
CA ASN A 128 10.51 4.25 3.81
C ASN A 128 9.95 3.68 5.12
N ASN A 129 9.92 2.34 5.20
CA ASN A 129 9.40 1.61 6.36
C ASN A 129 10.21 1.85 7.63
N PHE A 130 11.53 2.13 7.49
CA PHE A 130 12.36 2.48 8.63
C PHE A 130 11.96 3.84 9.21
N GLN A 131 11.77 4.85 8.36
CA GLN A 131 11.28 6.17 8.80
C GLN A 131 9.88 6.06 9.41
N ALA A 132 8.97 5.31 8.75
CA ALA A 132 7.60 5.15 9.24
C ALA A 132 7.56 4.50 10.64
N GLY A 133 8.36 3.44 10.83
CA GLY A 133 8.46 2.78 12.12
C GLY A 133 9.11 3.67 13.18
N SER A 134 10.18 4.40 12.84
CA SER A 134 10.82 5.33 13.77
C SER A 134 9.89 6.47 14.19
N ASP A 135 9.14 7.05 13.24
CA ASP A 135 8.23 8.15 13.53
C ASP A 135 7.11 7.72 14.50
N VAL A 136 6.50 6.54 14.28
CA VAL A 136 5.45 6.04 15.18
C VAL A 136 6.01 5.59 16.51
N ALA A 137 7.23 5.04 16.57
CA ALA A 137 7.88 4.64 17.82
C ALA A 137 8.22 5.85 18.69
N ASN A 138 8.67 6.97 18.10
CA ASN A 138 8.87 8.21 18.84
C ASN A 138 7.57 8.73 19.46
N GLN A 139 6.47 8.72 18.71
CA GLN A 139 5.15 9.08 19.25
C GLN A 139 4.69 8.14 20.37
N PHE A 140 4.99 6.85 20.24
CA PHE A 140 4.68 5.86 21.25
C PHE A 140 5.45 6.10 22.55
N VAL A 141 6.77 6.30 22.47
CA VAL A 141 7.63 6.60 23.62
C VAL A 141 7.20 7.88 24.32
N GLU A 142 6.98 8.97 23.55
CA GLU A 142 6.49 10.24 24.07
C GLU A 142 5.16 10.07 24.82
N LYS A 143 4.20 9.36 24.24
CA LYS A 143 2.88 9.11 24.85
C LYS A 143 2.97 8.25 26.10
N MET A 144 3.86 7.28 26.12
CA MET A 144 4.13 6.42 27.27
C MET A 144 4.86 7.14 28.41
N GLY A 145 5.44 8.33 28.16
CA GLY A 145 6.27 9.05 29.12
C GLY A 145 7.60 8.34 29.40
N GLU A 146 8.16 7.69 28.38
CA GLU A 146 9.46 6.99 28.39
C GLU A 146 9.55 5.81 29.36
N THR A 147 8.39 5.28 29.82
CA THR A 147 8.34 4.23 30.87
C THR A 147 7.12 3.34 30.72
N GLY A 148 7.21 2.13 31.30
CA GLY A 148 6.09 1.20 31.45
C GLY A 148 6.19 -0.05 30.57
N LYS A 149 5.30 -1.01 30.88
CA LYS A 149 5.22 -2.28 30.17
C LYS A 149 4.50 -2.13 28.84
N TYR A 150 5.10 -2.66 27.77
CA TYR A 150 4.49 -2.64 26.44
C TYR A 150 4.63 -3.99 25.72
N ALA A 151 3.80 -4.21 24.71
CA ALA A 151 3.93 -5.31 23.78
C ALA A 151 4.13 -4.82 22.35
N GLU A 152 4.84 -5.60 21.55
CA GLU A 152 4.89 -5.48 20.12
C GLU A 152 4.05 -6.58 19.46
N LEU A 153 3.11 -6.17 18.62
CA LEU A 153 2.40 -7.07 17.72
C LEU A 153 2.96 -6.86 16.32
N THR A 154 3.80 -7.79 15.86
CA THR A 154 4.38 -7.68 14.52
C THR A 154 3.30 -7.98 13.47
N CYS A 155 3.46 -7.45 12.26
CA CYS A 155 2.73 -7.94 11.10
C CYS A 155 3.41 -9.21 10.57
N ASN A 156 3.10 -9.67 9.36
CA ASN A 156 3.67 -10.92 8.82
C ASN A 156 5.21 -10.81 8.68
N LEU A 157 5.96 -11.56 9.49
CA LEU A 157 7.44 -11.52 9.49
C LEU A 157 8.08 -12.16 8.23
N ALA A 158 7.30 -12.78 7.35
CA ALA A 158 7.76 -13.15 6.01
C ALA A 158 7.84 -11.93 5.06
N ASP A 159 7.24 -10.81 5.46
CA ASP A 159 7.31 -9.53 4.74
C ASP A 159 8.48 -8.67 5.25
N ASN A 160 9.41 -8.32 4.36
CA ASN A 160 10.56 -7.47 4.67
C ASN A 160 10.15 -6.10 5.26
N ASN A 161 9.00 -5.55 4.84
CA ASN A 161 8.48 -4.31 5.39
C ASN A 161 8.19 -4.45 6.89
N CYS A 162 7.57 -5.55 7.30
CA CYS A 162 7.29 -5.86 8.70
C CYS A 162 8.55 -6.02 9.54
N VAL A 163 9.56 -6.69 8.99
CA VAL A 163 10.86 -6.84 9.65
C VAL A 163 11.52 -5.48 9.85
N THR A 164 11.54 -4.64 8.80
CA THR A 164 12.13 -3.29 8.86
C THR A 164 11.40 -2.40 9.86
N ARG A 165 10.05 -2.44 9.92
CA ARG A 165 9.26 -1.69 10.90
C ARG A 165 9.59 -2.10 12.32
N SER A 166 9.63 -3.42 12.60
CA SER A 166 9.99 -3.95 13.91
C SER A 166 11.41 -3.54 14.33
N GLN A 167 12.39 -3.64 13.44
CA GLN A 167 13.76 -3.17 13.72
C GLN A 167 13.80 -1.68 14.05
N SER A 168 13.03 -0.86 13.32
CA SER A 168 12.98 0.57 13.56
C SER A 168 12.30 0.94 14.89
N PHE A 169 11.31 0.15 15.33
CA PHE A 169 10.71 0.30 16.67
C PHE A 169 11.77 0.12 17.75
N HIS A 170 12.53 -0.98 17.68
CA HIS A 170 13.60 -1.28 18.63
C HIS A 170 14.72 -0.24 18.60
N ASN A 171 15.10 0.27 17.42
CA ASN A 171 16.09 1.33 17.33
C ASN A 171 15.70 2.61 18.10
N VAL A 172 14.42 2.86 18.30
CA VAL A 172 13.92 3.98 19.09
C VAL A 172 13.69 3.57 20.53
N ILE A 173 12.87 2.56 20.78
CA ILE A 173 12.34 2.21 22.10
C ILE A 173 13.44 1.68 23.03
N ASP A 174 14.42 0.94 22.52
CA ASP A 174 15.50 0.33 23.31
C ASP A 174 16.48 1.38 23.89
N GLN A 175 16.36 2.64 23.49
CA GLN A 175 17.08 3.76 24.10
C GLN A 175 16.50 4.18 25.47
N TYR A 176 15.31 3.69 25.82
CA TYR A 176 14.57 4.04 27.04
C TYR A 176 14.47 2.81 27.97
N PRO A 177 15.40 2.66 28.93
CA PRO A 177 15.48 1.43 29.75
C PRO A 177 14.26 1.18 30.64
N GLU A 178 13.45 2.21 30.93
CA GLU A 178 12.23 2.09 31.69
C GLU A 178 11.03 1.59 30.82
N MET A 179 11.21 1.52 29.51
CA MET A 179 10.25 0.90 28.60
C MET A 179 10.49 -0.61 28.56
N VAL A 180 9.61 -1.40 29.19
CA VAL A 180 9.80 -2.84 29.38
C VAL A 180 8.94 -3.62 28.38
N SER A 181 9.59 -4.26 27.40
CA SER A 181 8.89 -5.19 26.50
C SER A 181 8.49 -6.48 27.23
N VAL A 182 7.19 -6.74 27.33
CA VAL A 182 6.65 -7.96 27.99
C VAL A 182 6.24 -9.02 27.00
N ALA A 183 6.01 -8.69 25.75
CA ALA A 183 5.67 -9.62 24.69
C ALA A 183 6.03 -9.05 23.31
N ARG A 184 6.46 -9.95 22.40
CA ARG A 184 6.56 -9.70 20.97
C ARG A 184 5.98 -10.90 20.24
N GLN A 185 4.88 -10.70 19.52
CA GLN A 185 4.15 -11.79 18.87
C GLN A 185 3.76 -11.44 17.44
N ASP A 186 3.86 -12.44 16.56
CA ASP A 186 3.43 -12.33 15.17
C ASP A 186 1.91 -12.42 15.06
N ALA A 187 1.27 -11.34 14.64
CA ALA A 187 -0.17 -11.23 14.42
C ALA A 187 -0.57 -11.38 12.93
N LYS A 188 0.32 -11.94 12.09
CA LYS A 188 0.07 -12.29 10.68
C LYS A 188 -0.46 -11.15 9.81
N GLY A 189 -0.33 -9.90 10.25
CA GLY A 189 -0.75 -8.73 9.50
C GLY A 189 -2.27 -8.54 9.36
N ASN A 190 -3.11 -9.26 10.08
CA ASN A 190 -4.56 -9.17 9.97
C ASN A 190 -5.27 -8.88 11.30
N LEU A 191 -6.47 -8.33 11.20
CA LEU A 191 -7.25 -7.86 12.34
C LEU A 191 -7.63 -8.97 13.33
N LEU A 192 -8.05 -10.13 12.83
CA LEU A 192 -8.52 -11.23 13.69
C LEU A 192 -7.37 -11.80 14.52
N GLU A 193 -6.20 -12.00 13.91
CA GLU A 193 -5.02 -12.44 14.63
C GLU A 193 -4.49 -11.37 15.59
N GLY A 194 -4.52 -10.08 15.19
CA GLY A 194 -4.20 -8.96 16.06
C GLY A 194 -5.05 -8.97 17.33
N LYS A 195 -6.37 -9.17 17.19
CA LYS A 195 -7.27 -9.31 18.33
C LYS A 195 -6.94 -10.53 19.18
N ARG A 196 -6.79 -11.72 18.58
CA ARG A 196 -6.50 -12.97 19.29
C ARG A 196 -5.18 -12.89 20.09
N VAL A 197 -4.14 -12.34 19.47
CA VAL A 197 -2.83 -12.16 20.11
C VAL A 197 -2.95 -11.18 21.28
N MET A 198 -3.65 -10.06 21.10
CA MET A 198 -3.82 -9.08 22.16
C MET A 198 -4.65 -9.63 23.33
N ASP A 199 -5.71 -10.39 23.06
CA ASP A 199 -6.50 -11.07 24.11
C ASP A 199 -5.59 -11.98 24.99
N SER A 200 -4.67 -12.73 24.37
CA SER A 200 -3.71 -13.58 25.08
C SER A 200 -2.70 -12.76 25.90
N ILE A 201 -2.21 -11.66 25.35
CA ILE A 201 -1.26 -10.77 26.04
C ILE A 201 -1.92 -10.13 27.25
N LEU A 202 -3.17 -9.69 27.16
CA LEU A 202 -3.91 -9.11 28.29
C LEU A 202 -4.11 -10.08 29.45
N GLN A 203 -4.31 -11.38 29.16
CA GLN A 203 -4.40 -12.42 30.18
C GLN A 203 -3.08 -12.63 30.91
N ALA A 204 -1.95 -12.59 30.18
CA ALA A 204 -0.62 -12.79 30.74
C ALA A 204 -0.05 -11.53 31.42
N HIS A 205 -0.39 -10.37 30.92
CA HIS A 205 0.15 -9.06 31.34
C HIS A 205 -0.96 -8.02 31.53
N PRO A 206 -1.80 -8.16 32.58
CA PRO A 206 -2.95 -7.27 32.78
C PRO A 206 -2.54 -5.83 33.09
N ASP A 207 -1.30 -5.57 33.44
CA ASP A 207 -0.72 -4.28 33.78
C ASP A 207 -0.03 -3.56 32.60
N ILE A 208 -0.18 -4.09 31.38
CA ILE A 208 0.39 -3.47 30.16
C ILE A 208 -0.14 -2.05 29.95
N LYS A 209 0.71 -1.13 29.50
CA LYS A 209 0.39 0.28 29.29
C LYS A 209 0.40 0.70 27.82
N GLY A 210 1.08 -0.04 26.96
CA GLY A 210 1.20 0.28 25.55
C GLY A 210 1.30 -0.93 24.62
N VAL A 211 0.90 -0.72 23.37
CA VAL A 211 0.99 -1.71 22.29
C VAL A 211 1.45 -0.99 21.03
N ILE A 212 2.56 -1.45 20.45
CA ILE A 212 3.03 -1.00 19.15
C ILE A 212 2.80 -2.08 18.10
N CYS A 213 2.15 -1.72 17.00
CA CYS A 213 1.68 -2.66 15.99
C CYS A 213 2.36 -2.44 14.63
N GLY A 214 2.75 -3.54 13.98
CA GLY A 214 3.48 -3.51 12.71
C GLY A 214 2.65 -3.04 11.51
N ASN A 215 1.29 -3.07 11.61
CA ASN A 215 0.40 -2.52 10.59
C ASN A 215 -0.98 -2.15 11.14
N GLY A 216 -1.81 -1.51 10.32
CA GLY A 216 -3.13 -1.00 10.69
C GLY A 216 -4.14 -2.08 11.08
N PRO A 217 -4.33 -3.16 10.30
CA PRO A 217 -5.24 -4.24 10.69
C PRO A 217 -4.91 -4.87 12.04
N VAL A 218 -3.62 -5.08 12.36
CA VAL A 218 -3.17 -5.57 13.67
C VAL A 218 -3.49 -4.58 14.78
N ALA A 219 -3.23 -3.28 14.55
CA ALA A 219 -3.53 -2.22 15.51
C ALA A 219 -5.04 -2.14 15.83
N LEU A 220 -5.88 -2.22 14.81
CA LEU A 220 -7.35 -2.24 14.97
C LEU A 220 -7.82 -3.50 15.69
N GLY A 221 -7.16 -4.64 15.47
CA GLY A 221 -7.39 -5.86 16.23
C GLY A 221 -7.05 -5.71 17.71
N ALA A 222 -5.89 -5.10 18.02
CA ALA A 222 -5.49 -4.80 19.39
C ALA A 222 -6.48 -3.84 20.07
N VAL A 223 -6.91 -2.78 19.38
CA VAL A 223 -7.95 -1.85 19.85
C VAL A 223 -9.25 -2.60 20.17
N ALA A 224 -9.68 -3.52 19.31
CA ALA A 224 -10.90 -4.30 19.54
C ALA A 224 -10.80 -5.19 20.79
N ALA A 225 -9.65 -5.84 21.03
CA ALA A 225 -9.40 -6.64 22.23
C ALA A 225 -9.41 -5.78 23.50
N LEU A 226 -8.71 -4.65 23.48
CA LEU A 226 -8.63 -3.69 24.60
C LEU A 226 -10.02 -3.13 24.95
N LYS A 227 -10.81 -2.78 23.94
CA LYS A 227 -12.18 -2.31 24.14
C LYS A 227 -13.05 -3.38 24.81
N ALA A 228 -12.96 -4.64 24.36
CA ALA A 228 -13.71 -5.76 24.93
C ALA A 228 -13.29 -6.02 26.39
N ALA A 229 -12.03 -5.81 26.74
CA ALA A 229 -11.51 -5.96 28.11
C ALA A 229 -11.68 -4.72 29.00
N GLY A 230 -12.28 -3.62 28.50
CA GLY A 230 -12.42 -2.36 29.23
C GLY A 230 -11.09 -1.63 29.48
N ARG A 231 -10.04 -1.91 28.66
CA ARG A 231 -8.68 -1.40 28.81
C ARG A 231 -8.35 -0.30 27.80
N GLN A 232 -9.23 0.69 27.63
CA GLN A 232 -8.99 1.84 26.78
C GLN A 232 -7.92 2.83 27.34
N ASP A 233 -7.37 2.54 28.50
CA ASP A 233 -6.23 3.22 29.10
C ASP A 233 -4.89 2.86 28.42
N VAL A 234 -4.83 1.78 27.65
CA VAL A 234 -3.63 1.30 26.98
C VAL A 234 -3.39 2.08 25.68
N THR A 235 -2.20 2.64 25.53
CA THR A 235 -1.79 3.37 24.33
C THR A 235 -1.55 2.40 23.18
N VAL A 236 -2.21 2.59 22.03
CA VAL A 236 -2.00 1.79 20.81
C VAL A 236 -1.52 2.70 19.68
N VAL A 237 -0.49 2.25 18.95
CA VAL A 237 -0.02 2.89 17.71
C VAL A 237 0.11 1.85 16.60
N GLY A 238 0.01 2.31 15.34
CA GLY A 238 0.06 1.44 14.16
C GLY A 238 0.74 2.10 12.97
N ILE A 239 0.72 1.40 11.84
CA ILE A 239 1.19 1.87 10.53
C ILE A 239 0.18 1.40 9.49
N ASP A 240 -0.09 2.16 8.49
CA ASP A 240 -0.76 2.07 7.20
C ASP A 240 -1.64 3.31 6.97
N GLY A 241 -2.39 3.79 8.00
CA GLY A 241 -3.20 5.01 7.92
C GLY A 241 -4.47 4.86 7.10
N SER A 242 -5.19 3.76 7.29
CA SER A 242 -6.50 3.50 6.65
C SER A 242 -7.58 4.46 7.16
N ASN A 243 -8.75 4.46 6.51
CA ASN A 243 -9.92 5.18 7.00
C ASN A 243 -10.35 4.72 8.40
N ASP A 244 -10.25 3.41 8.69
CA ASP A 244 -10.62 2.85 9.98
C ASP A 244 -9.62 3.28 11.07
N GLU A 245 -8.31 3.35 10.75
CA GLU A 245 -7.31 3.90 11.67
C GLU A 245 -7.52 5.40 11.90
N ARG A 246 -7.83 6.17 10.85
CA ARG A 246 -8.24 7.58 10.97
C ARG A 246 -9.39 7.73 11.97
N ASP A 247 -10.44 6.94 11.81
CA ASP A 247 -11.62 7.02 12.66
C ASP A 247 -11.31 6.57 14.09
N ALA A 248 -10.43 5.57 14.27
CA ALA A 248 -9.93 5.15 15.57
C ALA A 248 -9.05 6.22 16.24
N ILE A 249 -8.26 6.98 15.48
CA ILE A 249 -7.49 8.11 16.00
C ILE A 249 -8.43 9.25 16.43
N LEU A 250 -9.41 9.58 15.60
CA LEU A 250 -10.35 10.66 15.90
C LEU A 250 -11.21 10.37 17.13
N ASN A 251 -11.60 9.12 17.36
CA ASN A 251 -12.34 8.70 18.55
C ASN A 251 -11.45 8.38 19.77
N GLY A 252 -10.12 8.41 19.60
CA GLY A 252 -9.12 8.24 20.68
C GLY A 252 -8.79 6.79 21.05
N SER A 253 -9.28 5.79 20.32
CA SER A 253 -8.96 4.38 20.58
C SER A 253 -7.63 3.93 19.96
N LEU A 254 -7.12 4.64 18.96
CA LEU A 254 -5.76 4.56 18.44
C LEU A 254 -5.07 5.90 18.66
N TYR A 255 -3.84 5.91 19.16
CA TYR A 255 -3.16 7.16 19.46
C TYR A 255 -2.57 7.83 18.23
N ALA A 256 -1.85 7.08 17.42
CA ALA A 256 -1.22 7.54 16.18
C ALA A 256 -1.01 6.40 15.18
N SER A 257 -0.85 6.76 13.93
CA SER A 257 -0.41 5.85 12.87
C SER A 257 0.51 6.59 11.88
N VAL A 258 1.23 5.88 11.04
CA VAL A 258 1.90 6.47 9.88
C VAL A 258 1.18 6.03 8.63
N MET A 259 0.59 6.99 7.93
CA MET A 259 -0.09 6.72 6.66
C MET A 259 0.92 6.45 5.55
N LEU A 260 0.74 5.33 4.88
CA LEU A 260 1.47 4.94 3.67
C LEU A 260 0.60 5.24 2.44
N GLN A 261 1.16 5.93 1.47
CA GLN A 261 0.43 6.49 0.34
C GLN A 261 0.18 5.42 -0.76
N ALA A 262 -0.61 4.38 -0.45
CA ALA A 262 -0.84 3.22 -1.29
C ALA A 262 -1.30 3.56 -2.72
N GLN A 263 -2.27 4.46 -2.85
CA GLN A 263 -2.75 4.88 -4.17
C GLN A 263 -1.69 5.66 -4.96
N ALA A 264 -0.88 6.49 -4.29
CA ALA A 264 0.12 7.33 -4.95
C ALA A 264 1.27 6.51 -5.53
N ILE A 265 1.81 5.52 -4.79
CA ILE A 265 2.88 4.66 -5.32
C ILE A 265 2.40 3.85 -6.52
N ALA A 266 1.17 3.32 -6.46
CA ALA A 266 0.59 2.55 -7.54
C ALA A 266 0.29 3.42 -8.78
N ALA A 267 -0.23 4.63 -8.59
CA ALA A 267 -0.44 5.59 -9.66
C ALA A 267 0.88 6.00 -10.33
N GLN A 268 1.95 6.25 -9.55
CA GLN A 268 3.28 6.53 -10.09
C GLN A 268 3.84 5.36 -10.89
N GLY A 269 3.60 4.13 -10.46
CA GLY A 269 3.99 2.94 -11.22
C GLY A 269 3.38 2.93 -12.62
N VAL A 270 2.11 3.29 -12.73
CA VAL A 270 1.43 3.42 -14.04
C VAL A 270 2.01 4.56 -14.86
N GLU A 271 2.34 5.71 -14.25
CA GLU A 271 2.99 6.83 -14.95
C GLU A 271 4.36 6.44 -15.53
N ILE A 272 5.14 5.64 -14.77
CA ILE A 272 6.42 5.10 -15.26
C ILE A 272 6.21 4.17 -16.46
N LEU A 273 5.22 3.27 -16.40
CA LEU A 273 4.87 2.41 -17.54
C LEU A 273 4.44 3.24 -18.76
N ASP A 274 3.56 4.23 -18.58
CA ASP A 274 3.09 5.09 -19.68
C ASP A 274 4.25 5.85 -20.32
N GLY A 275 5.13 6.44 -19.52
CA GLY A 275 6.34 7.13 -20.01
C GLY A 275 7.27 6.17 -20.77
N TYR A 276 7.45 4.95 -20.27
CA TYR A 276 8.23 3.92 -20.96
C TYR A 276 7.60 3.52 -22.30
N PHE A 277 6.30 3.35 -22.38
CA PHE A 277 5.61 3.00 -23.63
C PHE A 277 5.71 4.12 -24.68
N GLN A 278 5.75 5.38 -24.24
CA GLN A 278 5.86 6.53 -25.15
C GLN A 278 7.29 6.74 -25.68
N SER A 279 8.31 6.52 -24.83
CA SER A 279 9.70 6.86 -25.13
C SER A 279 10.58 5.65 -25.52
N GLY A 280 10.12 4.44 -25.22
CA GLY A 280 10.90 3.20 -25.37
C GLY A 280 11.98 3.00 -24.33
N SER A 281 12.12 3.91 -23.33
CA SER A 281 13.15 3.85 -22.30
C SER A 281 12.67 4.46 -20.98
N TYR A 282 13.28 4.03 -19.87
CA TYR A 282 13.10 4.67 -18.57
C TYR A 282 14.47 5.14 -18.06
N THR A 283 14.58 6.44 -17.81
CA THR A 283 15.83 7.10 -17.38
C THR A 283 15.82 7.50 -15.92
N GLY A 284 14.73 7.19 -15.19
CA GLY A 284 14.61 7.44 -13.77
C GLY A 284 15.41 6.45 -12.92
N LYS A 285 15.40 6.68 -11.61
CA LYS A 285 15.97 5.71 -10.67
C LYS A 285 15.09 4.45 -10.61
N GLU A 286 15.70 3.28 -10.64
CA GLU A 286 14.97 2.02 -10.48
C GLU A 286 14.27 1.95 -9.12
N ARG A 287 14.95 2.39 -8.03
CA ARG A 287 14.38 2.40 -6.68
C ARG A 287 13.92 3.81 -6.31
N VAL A 288 12.62 3.91 -6.01
CA VAL A 288 11.96 5.14 -5.58
C VAL A 288 11.28 4.88 -4.23
N MET A 289 11.49 5.78 -3.28
CA MET A 289 11.03 5.59 -1.91
C MET A 289 10.16 6.77 -1.47
N PHE A 290 8.94 6.49 -1.06
CA PHE A 290 8.01 7.45 -0.49
C PHE A 290 8.16 7.53 1.02
N ARG A 291 8.04 8.72 1.58
CA ARG A 291 7.95 8.88 3.04
C ARG A 291 6.53 8.59 3.51
N GLY A 292 6.41 7.93 4.66
CA GLY A 292 5.16 7.86 5.38
C GLY A 292 4.79 9.25 5.97
N ILE A 293 3.50 9.45 6.23
CA ILE A 293 2.96 10.67 6.84
C ILE A 293 2.44 10.30 8.23
N LEU A 294 3.07 10.82 9.27
CA LEU A 294 2.60 10.63 10.64
C LEU A 294 1.22 11.28 10.81
N ILE A 295 0.26 10.49 11.29
CA ILE A 295 -1.11 10.92 11.55
C ILE A 295 -1.44 10.74 13.03
N GLY A 296 -1.97 11.81 13.60
CA GLY A 296 -2.49 11.89 14.97
C GLY A 296 -3.79 12.67 14.99
N LYS A 297 -4.31 12.96 16.16
CA LYS A 297 -5.61 13.62 16.34
C LYS A 297 -5.76 14.93 15.57
N ASP A 298 -4.66 15.69 15.44
CA ASP A 298 -4.68 17.04 14.85
C ASP A 298 -4.78 17.03 13.32
N ASN A 299 -4.45 15.93 12.66
CA ASN A 299 -4.40 15.86 11.21
C ASN A 299 -5.07 14.62 10.59
N ALA A 300 -5.54 13.66 11.39
CA ALA A 300 -6.15 12.43 10.89
C ALA A 300 -7.37 12.69 9.98
N GLN A 301 -8.14 13.76 10.20
CA GLN A 301 -9.28 14.16 9.36
C GLN A 301 -8.89 14.45 7.91
N ARG A 302 -7.60 14.65 7.61
CA ARG A 302 -7.07 14.87 6.26
C ARG A 302 -6.86 13.55 5.50
N VAL A 303 -6.90 12.41 6.19
CA VAL A 303 -6.75 11.08 5.58
C VAL A 303 -8.06 10.68 4.91
N SER A 304 -7.97 10.25 3.68
CA SER A 304 -9.09 9.67 2.94
C SER A 304 -8.56 8.64 1.95
N ASP A 305 -8.86 7.37 2.23
CA ASP A 305 -8.56 6.26 1.31
C ASP A 305 -7.05 6.22 0.92
N PHE A 306 -6.18 6.24 1.93
CA PHE A 306 -4.71 6.28 1.81
C PHE A 306 -4.16 7.48 1.01
N ASN A 307 -4.93 8.56 0.97
CA ASN A 307 -4.50 9.87 0.48
C ASN A 307 -4.55 10.89 1.61
N PHE A 308 -3.64 11.84 1.57
CA PHE A 308 -3.57 12.94 2.54
C PHE A 308 -3.97 14.25 1.85
N LYS A 309 -5.11 14.80 2.24
CA LYS A 309 -5.60 16.06 1.68
C LYS A 309 -4.72 17.22 2.15
N PRO A 310 -4.33 18.16 1.27
CA PRO A 310 -3.52 19.33 1.62
C PRO A 310 -4.17 20.26 2.65
#